data_81e8aeb37b5604797cd6d2ebe9c74df2
#
_entry.id   81e8aeb37b5604797cd6d2ebe9c74df2
#
_cell.length_a   1.000
_cell.length_b   1.000
_cell.length_c   1.000
_cell.angle_alpha   90.00
_cell.angle_beta   90.00
_cell.angle_gamma   90.00
#
_symmetry.space_group_name_H-M   'P 1'
#
loop_
_entity.id
_entity.type
_entity.pdbx_description
1 polymer ?
#
loop_
_entity_poly.entity_id
_entity_poly.type
_entity_poly.pdbx_seq_one_letter_code
_entity_poly.pdbx_strand_id
1 'polypeptide(L)'
;MKKTIIVVVSLLILAGVARLSFKLPAFQNLALDVLGQGFVQQAARSLPESDALRVFVCGSASPLGMTDQAQACIAVLTPEHFYVIDSGAGSMRNITGAGLPTRRIQGVLLTHFHSDHIAELYELNLNSWIQGRPEPLMVFGPEGVGEVVDAVNAGYRQDRLYRSEHHGAALLPPALGVLKHHSIEPGIVIEDGALTVTAYVAGHAPVHPAVGYRIDYQGRSVVISGDSNVTADTRRVVVGADLLLHDALSVPVVTNLAEAAADAGLARISKIMSDVLDYHASAASVVELGQNADIGMVAFYHLVPAPPNVLVEEIFQRGFPSNYLLAEDGMWFELPVGSDDIKVIRP
;
A
#
# COMPACT_ATOMS: atom_id res chain seq x y z
N MET A 1 -52.19 -4.43 -6.37
CA MET A 1 -52.19 -4.07 -4.95
C MET A 1 -52.12 -5.28 -3.99
N LYS A 2 -53.10 -6.24 -3.99
CA LYS A 2 -53.07 -7.37 -3.04
C LYS A 2 -51.80 -8.24 -3.14
N LYS A 3 -51.31 -8.56 -4.35
CA LYS A 3 -50.07 -9.36 -4.55
C LYS A 3 -48.82 -8.61 -4.04
N THR A 4 -48.72 -7.31 -4.25
CA THR A 4 -47.61 -6.48 -3.79
C THR A 4 -47.55 -6.41 -2.26
N ILE A 5 -48.70 -6.28 -1.61
CA ILE A 5 -48.85 -6.26 -0.14
C ILE A 5 -48.37 -7.61 0.45
N ILE A 6 -48.78 -8.72 -0.14
CA ILE A 6 -48.39 -10.05 0.31
C ILE A 6 -46.86 -10.23 0.21
N VAL A 7 -46.22 -9.82 -0.89
CA VAL A 7 -44.77 -9.89 -1.07
C VAL A 7 -44.05 -9.03 -0.02
N VAL A 8 -44.49 -7.80 0.22
CA VAL A 8 -43.87 -6.92 1.23
C VAL A 8 -44.02 -7.49 2.64
N VAL A 9 -45.20 -7.99 3.00
CA VAL A 9 -45.43 -8.63 4.32
C VAL A 9 -44.56 -9.90 4.47
N SER A 10 -44.45 -10.72 3.43
CA SER A 10 -43.59 -11.88 3.47
C SER A 10 -42.12 -11.54 3.64
N LEU A 11 -41.63 -10.49 2.97
CA LEU A 11 -40.23 -10.00 3.14
C LEU A 11 -39.99 -9.46 4.55
N LEU A 12 -40.94 -8.75 5.13
CA LEU A 12 -40.85 -8.23 6.50
C LEU A 12 -40.84 -9.38 7.54
N ILE A 13 -41.65 -10.40 7.33
CA ILE A 13 -41.67 -11.60 8.18
C ILE A 13 -40.35 -12.34 8.07
N LEU A 14 -39.82 -12.56 6.87
CA LEU A 14 -38.51 -13.19 6.64
C LEU A 14 -37.37 -12.41 7.30
N ALA A 15 -37.37 -11.08 7.16
CA ALA A 15 -36.40 -10.21 7.81
C ALA A 15 -36.52 -10.28 9.35
N GLY A 16 -37.74 -10.35 9.88
CA GLY A 16 -38.00 -10.51 11.31
C GLY A 16 -37.52 -11.87 11.85
N VAL A 17 -37.79 -12.95 11.12
CA VAL A 17 -37.32 -14.31 11.46
C VAL A 17 -35.78 -14.37 11.39
N ALA A 18 -35.16 -13.83 10.34
CA ALA A 18 -33.70 -13.76 10.24
C ALA A 18 -33.09 -12.98 11.42
N ARG A 19 -33.66 -11.82 11.77
CA ARG A 19 -33.19 -11.02 12.92
C ARG A 19 -33.35 -11.74 14.27
N LEU A 20 -34.39 -12.53 14.43
CA LEU A 20 -34.58 -13.37 15.62
C LEU A 20 -33.61 -14.56 15.65
N SER A 21 -33.30 -15.15 14.49
CA SER A 21 -32.33 -16.24 14.38
C SER A 21 -30.95 -15.83 14.85
N PHE A 22 -30.53 -14.58 14.61
CA PHE A 22 -29.24 -14.05 15.13
C PHE A 22 -29.16 -14.02 16.68
N LYS A 23 -30.28 -14.12 17.38
CA LYS A 23 -30.34 -14.18 18.87
C LYS A 23 -30.31 -15.61 19.41
N LEU A 24 -30.43 -16.63 18.54
CA LEU A 24 -30.42 -18.02 18.95
C LEU A 24 -28.98 -18.50 19.16
N PRO A 25 -28.62 -19.03 20.38
CA PRO A 25 -27.28 -19.52 20.66
C PRO A 25 -26.79 -20.57 19.66
N ALA A 26 -27.66 -21.46 19.21
CA ALA A 26 -27.31 -22.47 18.20
C ALA A 26 -26.87 -21.87 16.88
N PHE A 27 -27.57 -20.81 16.41
CA PHE A 27 -27.20 -20.08 15.19
C PHE A 27 -25.89 -19.30 15.38
N GLN A 28 -25.71 -18.67 16.54
CA GLN A 28 -24.48 -17.94 16.88
C GLN A 28 -23.27 -18.88 16.90
N ASN A 29 -23.41 -20.06 17.52
CA ASN A 29 -22.34 -21.05 17.57
C ASN A 29 -21.97 -21.57 16.16
N LEU A 30 -22.96 -21.89 15.32
CA LEU A 30 -22.71 -22.28 13.94
C LEU A 30 -22.01 -21.15 13.14
N ALA A 31 -22.44 -19.91 13.33
CA ALA A 31 -21.79 -18.76 12.70
C ALA A 31 -20.35 -18.56 13.19
N LEU A 32 -20.10 -18.75 14.49
CA LEU A 32 -18.74 -18.70 15.07
C LEU A 32 -17.83 -19.80 14.50
N ASP A 33 -18.35 -21.02 14.33
CA ASP A 33 -17.58 -22.12 13.74
C ASP A 33 -17.18 -21.81 12.29
N VAL A 34 -18.11 -21.28 11.49
CA VAL A 34 -17.85 -20.88 10.10
C VAL A 34 -16.84 -19.72 10.04
N LEU A 35 -17.04 -18.68 10.86
CA LEU A 35 -16.12 -17.53 10.94
C LEU A 35 -14.72 -17.95 11.42
N GLY A 36 -14.65 -18.82 12.43
CA GLY A 36 -13.39 -19.34 12.96
C GLY A 36 -12.62 -20.15 11.92
N GLN A 37 -13.32 -21.03 11.17
CA GLN A 37 -12.71 -21.76 10.08
C GLN A 37 -12.22 -20.83 8.96
N GLY A 38 -13.01 -19.82 8.59
CA GLY A 38 -12.62 -18.83 7.59
C GLY A 38 -11.35 -18.06 8.01
N PHE A 39 -11.28 -17.63 9.26
CA PHE A 39 -10.10 -16.94 9.82
C PHE A 39 -8.85 -17.83 9.79
N VAL A 40 -8.96 -19.10 10.22
CA VAL A 40 -7.83 -20.05 10.20
C VAL A 40 -7.38 -20.34 8.77
N GLN A 41 -8.31 -20.51 7.83
CA GLN A 41 -7.98 -20.71 6.41
C GLN A 41 -7.27 -19.49 5.82
N GLN A 42 -7.70 -18.30 6.16
CA GLN A 42 -7.04 -17.06 5.73
C GLN A 42 -5.61 -16.97 6.29
N ALA A 43 -5.41 -17.26 7.57
CA ALA A 43 -4.08 -17.26 8.18
C ALA A 43 -3.15 -18.35 7.62
N ALA A 44 -3.71 -19.45 7.08
CA ALA A 44 -2.95 -20.54 6.48
C ALA A 44 -2.61 -20.33 4.98
N ARG A 45 -3.04 -19.22 4.36
CA ARG A 45 -2.77 -18.95 2.94
C ARG A 45 -1.27 -18.96 2.65
N SER A 46 -0.94 -19.45 1.45
CA SER A 46 0.39 -19.36 0.85
C SER A 46 0.46 -18.23 -0.16
N LEU A 47 1.65 -17.93 -0.65
CA LEU A 47 1.82 -17.07 -1.83
C LEU A 47 1.14 -17.72 -3.05
N PRO A 48 0.65 -16.93 -4.02
CA PRO A 48 0.11 -17.48 -5.26
C PRO A 48 1.14 -18.34 -6.01
N GLU A 49 0.75 -19.51 -6.46
CA GLU A 49 1.66 -20.48 -7.12
C GLU A 49 1.90 -20.16 -8.60
N SER A 50 0.96 -19.45 -9.26
CA SER A 50 1.13 -19.08 -10.68
C SER A 50 2.26 -18.10 -10.86
N ASP A 51 3.09 -18.32 -11.88
CA ASP A 51 4.29 -17.52 -12.14
C ASP A 51 3.91 -16.14 -12.69
N ALA A 52 3.99 -15.14 -11.85
CA ALA A 52 3.67 -13.76 -12.16
C ALA A 52 4.34 -12.80 -11.16
N LEU A 53 4.66 -11.60 -11.62
CA LEU A 53 4.92 -10.45 -10.75
C LEU A 53 3.57 -9.85 -10.36
N ARG A 54 3.30 -9.74 -9.06
CA ARG A 54 2.05 -9.18 -8.52
C ARG A 54 2.30 -7.98 -7.68
N VAL A 55 1.41 -7.01 -7.81
CA VAL A 55 1.42 -5.78 -7.03
C VAL A 55 0.06 -5.63 -6.36
N PHE A 56 0.07 -5.43 -5.05
CA PHE A 56 -1.10 -5.14 -4.25
C PHE A 56 -1.00 -3.74 -3.66
N VAL A 57 -2.00 -2.91 -3.90
CA VAL A 57 -2.08 -1.57 -3.33
C VAL A 57 -2.64 -1.67 -1.92
N CYS A 58 -1.77 -1.64 -0.92
CA CYS A 58 -2.17 -1.67 0.48
C CYS A 58 -2.44 -0.27 1.06
N GLY A 59 -2.04 0.78 0.33
CA GLY A 59 -2.35 2.16 0.69
C GLY A 59 -2.11 3.09 -0.50
N SER A 60 -3.14 3.84 -0.89
CA SER A 60 -3.16 4.67 -2.09
C SER A 60 -3.19 6.17 -1.82
N ALA A 61 -3.45 6.60 -0.57
CA ALA A 61 -3.61 8.00 -0.21
C ALA A 61 -2.32 8.65 0.32
N SER A 62 -2.23 9.97 0.12
CA SER A 62 -1.34 10.84 0.89
C SER A 62 -1.97 11.21 2.23
N PRO A 63 -1.24 11.87 3.18
CA PRO A 63 -1.82 12.33 4.43
C PRO A 63 -2.80 13.52 4.25
N LEU A 64 -2.89 14.07 3.05
CA LEU A 64 -3.80 15.16 2.74
C LEU A 64 -5.15 14.63 2.28
N GLY A 65 -6.21 15.08 2.94
CA GLY A 65 -7.58 14.73 2.62
C GLY A 65 -8.30 14.02 3.76
N MET A 66 -9.61 13.87 3.60
CA MET A 66 -10.47 13.14 4.54
C MET A 66 -11.05 11.93 3.82
N THR A 67 -10.26 10.88 3.72
CA THR A 67 -10.64 9.60 3.11
C THR A 67 -10.37 8.46 4.08
N ASP A 68 -11.07 7.34 3.90
CA ASP A 68 -10.81 6.10 4.64
C ASP A 68 -9.67 5.26 4.02
N GLN A 69 -9.06 5.76 2.94
CA GLN A 69 -7.94 5.10 2.25
C GLN A 69 -6.70 5.10 3.14
N ALA A 70 -5.94 4.02 3.07
CA ALA A 70 -4.67 3.89 3.76
C ALA A 70 -3.58 4.72 3.06
N GLN A 71 -2.61 5.16 3.85
CA GLN A 71 -1.45 5.91 3.37
C GLN A 71 -0.44 4.99 2.69
N ALA A 72 0.53 5.57 2.01
CA ALA A 72 1.48 4.92 1.10
C ALA A 72 1.90 3.50 1.49
N CYS A 73 1.52 2.52 0.68
CA CYS A 73 1.92 1.13 0.84
C CYS A 73 1.69 0.33 -0.43
N ILE A 74 2.73 -0.33 -0.93
CA ILE A 74 2.64 -1.26 -2.05
C ILE A 74 3.27 -2.59 -1.65
N ALA A 75 2.54 -3.69 -1.80
CA ALA A 75 3.09 -5.03 -1.63
C ALA A 75 3.43 -5.63 -3.00
N VAL A 76 4.61 -6.23 -3.12
CA VAL A 76 5.09 -6.90 -4.33
C VAL A 76 5.33 -8.37 -4.02
N LEU A 77 4.74 -9.24 -4.85
CA LEU A 77 4.72 -10.68 -4.62
C LEU A 77 5.07 -11.45 -5.91
N THR A 78 5.82 -12.52 -5.72
CA THR A 78 5.98 -13.61 -6.68
C THR A 78 5.66 -14.93 -5.97
N PRO A 79 5.73 -16.10 -6.60
CA PRO A 79 5.56 -17.39 -5.88
C PRO A 79 6.54 -17.56 -4.69
N GLU A 80 7.71 -16.95 -4.75
CA GLU A 80 8.78 -17.12 -3.75
C GLU A 80 9.04 -15.87 -2.90
N HIS A 81 8.66 -14.66 -3.40
CA HIS A 81 9.03 -13.39 -2.79
C HIS A 81 7.80 -12.63 -2.29
N PHE A 82 7.98 -11.93 -1.18
CA PHE A 82 7.01 -10.97 -0.65
C PHE A 82 7.75 -9.80 0.03
N TYR A 83 7.75 -8.66 -0.63
CA TYR A 83 8.28 -7.39 -0.12
C TYR A 83 7.17 -6.35 0.01
N VAL A 84 7.33 -5.43 0.94
CA VAL A 84 6.42 -4.29 1.14
C VAL A 84 7.20 -3.01 0.96
N ILE A 85 6.73 -2.12 0.10
CA ILE A 85 7.29 -0.80 -0.13
C ILE A 85 6.44 0.19 0.66
N ASP A 86 7.06 0.85 1.62
CA ASP A 86 6.45 1.71 2.62
C ASP A 86 5.37 1.01 3.47
N SER A 87 5.01 1.61 4.59
CA SER A 87 4.00 1.08 5.52
C SER A 87 3.25 2.22 6.22
N GLY A 88 2.50 2.98 5.44
CA GLY A 88 1.70 4.09 5.93
C GLY A 88 0.51 3.65 6.78
N ALA A 89 -0.14 4.61 7.41
CA ALA A 89 -1.27 4.35 8.31
C ALA A 89 -2.44 3.68 7.59
N GLY A 90 -2.98 2.61 8.16
CA GLY A 90 -4.08 1.82 7.60
C GLY A 90 -3.64 0.67 6.67
N SER A 91 -2.37 0.61 6.28
CA SER A 91 -1.84 -0.39 5.34
C SER A 91 -1.98 -1.82 5.85
N MET A 92 -1.71 -2.06 7.15
CA MET A 92 -1.84 -3.40 7.74
C MET A 92 -3.26 -3.92 7.73
N ARG A 93 -4.27 -3.06 7.91
CA ARG A 93 -5.68 -3.43 7.78
C ARG A 93 -5.96 -4.01 6.39
N ASN A 94 -5.43 -3.39 5.35
CA ASN A 94 -5.63 -3.82 3.96
C ASN A 94 -4.84 -5.10 3.65
N ILE A 95 -3.59 -5.22 4.10
CA ILE A 95 -2.77 -6.43 3.96
C ILE A 95 -3.46 -7.64 4.63
N THR A 96 -3.93 -7.48 5.86
CA THR A 96 -4.63 -8.54 6.58
C THR A 96 -6.01 -8.82 6.02
N GLY A 97 -6.74 -7.80 5.60
CA GLY A 97 -8.05 -7.93 4.94
C GLY A 97 -7.97 -8.71 3.63
N ALA A 98 -6.92 -8.51 2.85
CA ALA A 98 -6.64 -9.27 1.64
C ALA A 98 -6.19 -10.72 1.92
N GLY A 99 -5.90 -11.06 3.19
CA GLY A 99 -5.43 -12.39 3.59
C GLY A 99 -4.03 -12.71 3.11
N LEU A 100 -3.16 -11.69 2.96
CA LEU A 100 -1.78 -11.90 2.58
C LEU A 100 -1.00 -12.62 3.69
N PRO A 101 -0.15 -13.59 3.32
CA PRO A 101 0.58 -14.41 4.30
C PRO A 101 1.77 -13.63 4.88
N THR A 102 1.52 -12.73 5.85
CA THR A 102 2.54 -11.82 6.40
C THR A 102 3.74 -12.53 6.99
N ARG A 103 3.61 -13.81 7.40
CA ARG A 103 4.77 -14.63 7.80
C ARG A 103 5.82 -14.81 6.69
N ARG A 104 5.44 -14.58 5.43
CA ARG A 104 6.31 -14.71 4.25
C ARG A 104 6.99 -13.41 3.86
N ILE A 105 6.73 -12.30 4.56
CA ILE A 105 7.38 -11.02 4.28
C ILE A 105 8.88 -11.16 4.52
N GLN A 106 9.68 -10.92 3.48
CA GLN A 106 11.14 -10.98 3.50
C GLN A 106 11.78 -9.65 3.86
N GLY A 107 11.09 -8.53 3.55
CA GLY A 107 11.60 -7.21 3.88
C GLY A 107 10.60 -6.09 3.60
N VAL A 108 10.92 -4.94 4.19
CA VAL A 108 10.27 -3.65 3.90
C VAL A 108 11.29 -2.75 3.22
N LEU A 109 10.87 -2.09 2.15
CA LEU A 109 11.68 -1.15 1.38
C LEU A 109 11.11 0.26 1.60
N LEU A 110 11.76 1.07 2.41
CA LEU A 110 11.30 2.44 2.68
C LEU A 110 11.83 3.38 1.59
N THR A 111 10.95 4.21 1.05
CA THR A 111 11.31 5.22 0.06
C THR A 111 11.96 6.44 0.71
N HIS A 112 11.41 6.88 1.83
CA HIS A 112 11.89 7.96 2.70
C HIS A 112 11.19 7.86 4.08
N PHE A 113 11.33 8.87 4.96
CA PHE A 113 10.92 8.74 6.36
C PHE A 113 9.81 9.70 6.78
N HIS A 114 8.98 10.19 5.88
CA HIS A 114 7.74 10.85 6.27
C HIS A 114 6.82 9.87 7.01
N SER A 115 6.01 10.39 7.92
CA SER A 115 5.17 9.57 8.81
C SER A 115 4.17 8.70 8.06
N ASP A 116 3.67 9.15 6.94
CA ASP A 116 2.72 8.43 6.09
C ASP A 116 3.34 7.30 5.26
N HIS A 117 4.66 7.12 5.35
CA HIS A 117 5.41 6.00 4.77
C HIS A 117 5.91 4.99 5.81
N ILE A 118 5.96 5.37 7.10
CA ILE A 118 6.54 4.54 8.17
C ILE A 118 5.60 4.27 9.35
N ALA A 119 4.39 4.85 9.37
CA ALA A 119 3.51 4.85 10.53
C ALA A 119 3.17 3.45 11.06
N GLU A 120 3.02 2.45 10.19
CA GLU A 120 2.68 1.07 10.58
C GLU A 120 3.85 0.08 10.46
N LEU A 121 5.10 0.57 10.43
CA LEU A 121 6.28 -0.29 10.37
C LEU A 121 6.33 -1.30 11.53
N TYR A 122 5.92 -0.89 12.74
CA TYR A 122 5.83 -1.81 13.86
C TYR A 122 4.68 -2.80 13.71
N GLU A 123 3.51 -2.37 13.27
CA GLU A 123 2.35 -3.24 13.05
C GLU A 123 2.65 -4.34 12.02
N LEU A 124 3.38 -3.99 10.96
CA LEU A 124 3.84 -4.95 9.96
C LEU A 124 4.81 -5.98 10.57
N ASN A 125 5.77 -5.51 11.37
CA ASN A 125 6.68 -6.38 12.11
C ASN A 125 5.93 -7.28 13.08
N LEU A 126 5.03 -6.73 13.89
CA LEU A 126 4.24 -7.46 14.88
C LEU A 126 3.40 -8.56 14.24
N ASN A 127 2.63 -8.22 13.22
CA ASN A 127 1.74 -9.18 12.55
C ASN A 127 2.52 -10.32 11.88
N SER A 128 3.63 -10.02 11.21
CA SER A 128 4.47 -11.04 10.60
C SER A 128 5.17 -11.94 11.64
N TRP A 129 5.63 -11.37 12.75
CA TRP A 129 6.22 -12.11 13.87
C TRP A 129 5.22 -13.05 14.52
N ILE A 130 4.01 -12.56 14.85
CA ILE A 130 2.94 -13.39 15.46
C ILE A 130 2.54 -14.54 14.53
N GLN A 131 2.54 -14.32 13.22
CA GLN A 131 2.25 -15.37 12.23
C GLN A 131 3.41 -16.34 12.00
N GLY A 132 4.54 -16.18 12.67
CA GLY A 132 5.66 -17.13 12.66
C GLY A 132 6.67 -16.87 11.54
N ARG A 133 6.95 -15.59 11.23
CA ARG A 133 8.08 -15.23 10.36
C ARG A 133 9.39 -15.81 10.93
N PRO A 134 10.20 -16.52 10.11
CA PRO A 134 11.33 -17.30 10.61
C PRO A 134 12.55 -16.45 10.99
N GLU A 135 12.67 -15.23 10.45
CA GLU A 135 13.81 -14.32 10.65
C GLU A 135 13.36 -12.95 11.15
N PRO A 136 14.21 -12.13 11.77
CA PRO A 136 13.91 -10.72 12.04
C PRO A 136 13.54 -9.98 10.75
N LEU A 137 12.56 -9.07 10.80
CA LEU A 137 12.15 -8.31 9.62
C LEU A 137 13.25 -7.33 9.21
N MET A 138 13.74 -7.49 7.98
CA MET A 138 14.70 -6.57 7.40
C MET A 138 13.99 -5.33 6.85
N VAL A 139 14.51 -4.16 7.17
CA VAL A 139 14.06 -2.86 6.65
C VAL A 139 15.20 -2.28 5.83
N PHE A 140 14.99 -2.19 4.52
CA PHE A 140 15.86 -1.50 3.59
C PHE A 140 15.40 -0.05 3.47
N GLY A 141 16.32 0.88 3.40
CA GLY A 141 15.98 2.29 3.22
C GLY A 141 17.22 3.14 3.01
N PRO A 142 17.07 4.39 2.56
CA PRO A 142 18.19 5.29 2.37
C PRO A 142 18.92 5.59 3.69
N GLU A 143 19.99 6.35 3.63
CA GLU A 143 20.73 6.83 4.83
C GLU A 143 19.76 7.41 5.85
N GLY A 144 19.91 7.02 7.14
CA GLY A 144 18.99 7.36 8.23
C GLY A 144 18.01 6.22 8.61
N VAL A 145 17.87 5.17 7.80
CA VAL A 145 16.96 4.04 8.12
C VAL A 145 17.29 3.37 9.46
N GLY A 146 18.57 3.37 9.86
CA GLY A 146 18.99 2.83 11.16
C GLY A 146 18.37 3.59 12.33
N GLU A 147 18.33 4.92 12.28
CA GLU A 147 17.73 5.75 13.33
C GLU A 147 16.22 5.48 13.47
N VAL A 148 15.51 5.33 12.34
CA VAL A 148 14.08 4.99 12.33
C VAL A 148 13.84 3.62 12.95
N VAL A 149 14.59 2.61 12.52
CA VAL A 149 14.47 1.23 13.03
C VAL A 149 14.79 1.14 14.51
N ASP A 150 15.85 1.80 14.96
CA ASP A 150 16.24 1.82 16.38
C ASP A 150 15.17 2.51 17.23
N ALA A 151 14.61 3.62 16.77
CA ALA A 151 13.53 4.32 17.47
C ALA A 151 12.28 3.45 17.58
N VAL A 152 11.85 2.77 16.51
CA VAL A 152 10.73 1.83 16.53
C VAL A 152 11.02 0.65 17.47
N ASN A 153 12.20 0.06 17.39
CA ASN A 153 12.61 -1.03 18.29
C ASN A 153 12.58 -0.61 19.76
N ALA A 154 13.05 0.59 20.08
CA ALA A 154 13.05 1.13 21.44
C ALA A 154 11.63 1.42 21.93
N GLY A 155 10.81 2.10 21.11
CA GLY A 155 9.44 2.48 21.47
C GLY A 155 8.53 1.29 21.77
N TYR A 156 8.68 0.19 21.02
CA TYR A 156 7.85 -1.02 21.19
C TYR A 156 8.54 -2.15 21.93
N ARG A 157 9.67 -1.88 22.58
CA ARG A 157 10.39 -2.88 23.37
C ARG A 157 9.50 -3.55 24.42
N GLN A 158 8.69 -2.77 25.13
CA GLN A 158 7.85 -3.28 26.22
C GLN A 158 6.73 -4.18 25.67
N ASP A 159 6.10 -3.81 24.54
CA ASP A 159 5.08 -4.65 23.91
C ASP A 159 5.63 -6.03 23.52
N ARG A 160 6.81 -6.07 22.91
CA ARG A 160 7.47 -7.36 22.57
C ARG A 160 7.74 -8.23 23.80
N LEU A 161 8.20 -7.62 24.90
CA LEU A 161 8.44 -8.36 26.14
C LEU A 161 7.15 -8.94 26.72
N TYR A 162 6.08 -8.15 26.77
CA TYR A 162 4.77 -8.63 27.25
C TYR A 162 4.25 -9.81 26.44
N ARG A 163 4.35 -9.75 25.12
CA ARG A 163 3.88 -10.84 24.26
C ARG A 163 4.71 -12.10 24.42
N SER A 164 6.04 -11.98 24.47
CA SER A 164 6.92 -13.13 24.69
C SER A 164 6.73 -13.74 26.07
N GLU A 165 6.52 -12.92 27.12
CA GLU A 165 6.25 -13.39 28.46
C GLU A 165 4.88 -14.10 28.54
N HIS A 166 3.84 -13.54 27.92
CA HIS A 166 2.48 -14.08 27.97
C HIS A 166 2.33 -15.38 27.17
N HIS A 167 2.90 -15.45 25.97
CA HIS A 167 2.74 -16.59 25.05
C HIS A 167 3.89 -17.59 25.10
N GLY A 168 5.00 -17.23 25.74
CA GLY A 168 6.22 -18.01 25.83
C GLY A 168 7.23 -17.72 24.72
N ALA A 169 8.51 -17.60 25.10
CA ALA A 169 9.61 -17.30 24.19
C ALA A 169 9.87 -18.40 23.13
N ALA A 170 9.37 -19.61 23.34
CA ALA A 170 9.43 -20.66 22.33
C ALA A 170 8.48 -20.42 21.15
N LEU A 171 7.31 -19.82 21.42
CA LEU A 171 6.31 -19.47 20.39
C LEU A 171 6.60 -18.10 19.76
N LEU A 172 6.93 -17.11 20.59
CA LEU A 172 7.26 -15.75 20.17
C LEU A 172 8.68 -15.38 20.64
N PRO A 173 9.73 -15.86 19.94
CA PRO A 173 11.10 -15.53 20.29
C PRO A 173 11.34 -14.00 20.19
N PRO A 174 11.77 -13.32 21.28
CA PRO A 174 11.95 -11.86 21.25
C PRO A 174 12.92 -11.38 20.18
N ALA A 175 13.92 -12.20 19.85
CA ALA A 175 14.91 -11.91 18.82
C ALA A 175 14.30 -11.80 17.41
N LEU A 176 13.19 -12.49 17.12
CA LEU A 176 12.49 -12.40 15.84
C LEU A 176 11.50 -11.22 15.79
N GLY A 177 11.11 -10.68 16.94
CA GLY A 177 10.21 -9.54 17.04
C GLY A 177 10.89 -8.17 16.87
N VAL A 178 12.20 -8.14 16.66
CA VAL A 178 12.95 -6.91 16.39
C VAL A 178 13.07 -6.67 14.88
N LEU A 179 13.11 -5.40 14.50
CA LEU A 179 13.48 -4.99 13.15
C LEU A 179 15.01 -4.98 13.01
N LYS A 180 15.50 -5.35 11.84
CA LYS A 180 16.88 -5.09 11.41
C LYS A 180 16.86 -4.10 10.26
N HIS A 181 17.93 -3.36 10.07
CA HIS A 181 18.02 -2.40 8.98
C HIS A 181 19.20 -2.70 8.05
N HIS A 182 19.03 -2.25 6.82
CA HIS A 182 20.09 -2.21 5.81
C HIS A 182 20.01 -0.88 5.06
N SER A 183 21.01 -0.02 5.23
CA SER A 183 21.11 1.23 4.50
C SER A 183 21.46 0.94 3.04
N ILE A 184 20.71 1.54 2.12
CA ILE A 184 20.88 1.35 0.67
C ILE A 184 21.33 2.64 0.01
N GLU A 185 21.98 2.50 -1.13
CA GLU A 185 22.27 3.56 -2.08
C GLU A 185 21.59 3.24 -3.42
N PRO A 186 21.44 4.24 -4.33
CA PRO A 186 20.94 3.98 -5.67
C PRO A 186 21.76 2.93 -6.41
N GLY A 187 21.07 1.95 -7.00
CA GLY A 187 21.65 0.76 -7.64
C GLY A 187 20.90 -0.49 -7.25
N ILE A 188 21.44 -1.66 -7.56
CA ILE A 188 20.83 -2.94 -7.17
C ILE A 188 20.94 -3.12 -5.66
N VAL A 189 19.80 -3.32 -5.00
CA VAL A 189 19.69 -3.46 -3.54
C VAL A 189 19.30 -4.87 -3.10
N ILE A 190 18.62 -5.61 -3.98
CA ILE A 190 18.27 -7.03 -3.77
C ILE A 190 18.47 -7.77 -5.09
N GLU A 191 19.15 -8.90 -5.02
CA GLU A 191 19.19 -9.93 -6.06
C GLU A 191 18.83 -11.25 -5.36
N ASP A 192 17.69 -11.82 -5.68
CA ASP A 192 17.20 -13.07 -5.09
C ASP A 192 16.55 -13.93 -6.18
N GLY A 193 17.30 -14.93 -6.66
CA GLY A 193 16.88 -15.79 -7.75
C GLY A 193 16.57 -15.00 -9.03
N ALA A 194 15.29 -14.97 -9.41
CA ALA A 194 14.83 -14.26 -10.60
C ALA A 194 14.34 -12.84 -10.31
N LEU A 195 14.33 -12.42 -9.04
CA LEU A 195 13.90 -11.08 -8.61
C LEU A 195 15.11 -10.17 -8.47
N THR A 196 15.02 -8.99 -9.07
CA THR A 196 15.98 -7.90 -8.87
C THR A 196 15.24 -6.65 -8.43
N VAL A 197 15.71 -6.00 -7.36
CA VAL A 197 15.22 -4.70 -6.90
C VAL A 197 16.32 -3.67 -7.06
N THR A 198 16.03 -2.61 -7.79
CA THR A 198 16.95 -1.48 -8.03
C THR A 198 16.37 -0.22 -7.42
N ALA A 199 17.11 0.45 -6.53
CA ALA A 199 16.76 1.77 -6.02
C ALA A 199 17.28 2.87 -6.96
N TYR A 200 16.53 3.97 -7.07
CA TYR A 200 16.95 5.16 -7.81
C TYR A 200 16.61 6.43 -7.03
N VAL A 201 17.27 7.54 -7.36
CA VAL A 201 17.05 8.81 -6.67
C VAL A 201 15.68 9.38 -7.02
N ALA A 202 14.85 9.58 -6.01
CA ALA A 202 13.57 10.27 -6.14
C ALA A 202 13.75 11.80 -6.00
N GLY A 203 12.91 12.56 -6.66
CA GLY A 203 12.95 14.02 -6.66
C GLY A 203 12.02 14.64 -5.64
N HIS A 204 12.31 14.52 -4.35
CA HIS A 204 11.42 14.96 -3.26
C HIS A 204 12.01 16.08 -2.39
N ALA A 205 12.83 16.97 -2.97
CA ALA A 205 13.44 18.07 -2.20
C ALA A 205 12.36 18.92 -1.51
N PRO A 206 12.55 19.32 -0.21
CA PRO A 206 13.82 19.26 0.56
C PRO A 206 14.08 17.93 1.27
N VAL A 207 13.22 16.92 1.12
CA VAL A 207 13.41 15.59 1.72
C VAL A 207 14.54 14.87 0.99
N HIS A 208 15.60 14.55 1.73
CA HIS A 208 16.78 13.90 1.19
C HIS A 208 17.50 13.10 2.27
N PRO A 209 17.91 11.86 1.99
CA PRO A 209 17.71 11.14 0.73
C PRO A 209 16.28 10.58 0.59
N ALA A 210 15.79 10.52 -0.65
CA ALA A 210 14.56 9.83 -1.03
C ALA A 210 14.83 8.96 -2.26
N VAL A 211 14.20 7.78 -2.32
CA VAL A 211 14.39 6.80 -3.39
C VAL A 211 13.05 6.25 -3.90
N GLY A 212 13.04 5.84 -5.16
CA GLY A 212 12.02 4.95 -5.71
C GLY A 212 12.65 3.60 -6.04
N TYR A 213 11.82 2.63 -6.43
CA TYR A 213 12.26 1.27 -6.71
C TYR A 213 11.78 0.80 -8.08
N ARG A 214 12.66 0.11 -8.82
CA ARG A 214 12.30 -0.74 -9.95
C ARG A 214 12.47 -2.19 -9.52
N ILE A 215 11.48 -3.02 -9.81
CA ILE A 215 11.45 -4.43 -9.48
C ILE A 215 11.27 -5.21 -10.78
N ASP A 216 12.25 -6.03 -11.11
CA ASP A 216 12.27 -6.88 -12.29
C ASP A 216 12.15 -8.35 -11.88
N TYR A 217 11.28 -9.11 -12.54
CA TYR A 217 11.06 -10.53 -12.30
C TYR A 217 10.74 -11.26 -13.61
N GLN A 218 11.63 -12.14 -14.07
CA GLN A 218 11.44 -13.00 -15.25
C GLN A 218 10.87 -12.25 -16.49
N GLY A 219 11.44 -11.08 -16.80
CA GLY A 219 11.03 -10.26 -17.94
C GLY A 219 9.80 -9.37 -17.68
N ARG A 220 9.24 -9.40 -16.47
CA ARG A 220 8.19 -8.46 -16.03
C ARG A 220 8.80 -7.40 -15.11
N SER A 221 8.24 -6.18 -15.15
CA SER A 221 8.79 -5.07 -14.38
C SER A 221 7.72 -4.13 -13.83
N VAL A 222 7.97 -3.65 -12.61
CA VAL A 222 7.20 -2.58 -12.00
C VAL A 222 8.12 -1.50 -11.45
N VAL A 223 7.75 -0.24 -11.64
CA VAL A 223 8.42 0.91 -11.01
C VAL A 223 7.47 1.56 -10.02
N ILE A 224 7.99 1.87 -8.82
CA ILE A 224 7.26 2.52 -7.72
C ILE A 224 8.06 3.77 -7.37
N SER A 225 7.45 4.95 -7.53
CA SER A 225 8.17 6.22 -7.43
C SER A 225 8.57 6.59 -5.99
N GLY A 226 7.81 6.16 -4.98
CA GLY A 226 7.75 6.90 -3.73
C GLY A 226 7.20 8.30 -4.00
N ASP A 227 7.47 9.24 -3.11
CA ASP A 227 7.15 10.65 -3.36
C ASP A 227 8.23 11.26 -4.24
N SER A 228 7.84 11.77 -5.39
CA SER A 228 8.83 12.24 -6.37
C SER A 228 8.23 13.16 -7.42
N ASN A 229 8.90 14.24 -7.71
CA ASN A 229 8.76 14.90 -9.01
C ASN A 229 9.33 14.01 -10.14
N VAL A 230 8.90 14.25 -11.38
CA VAL A 230 9.46 13.58 -12.57
C VAL A 230 10.85 14.14 -12.86
N THR A 231 11.90 13.38 -12.50
CA THR A 231 13.31 13.73 -12.67
C THR A 231 13.94 13.05 -13.90
N ALA A 232 15.21 13.33 -14.15
CA ALA A 232 15.99 12.60 -15.16
C ALA A 232 16.19 11.13 -14.77
N ASP A 233 16.30 10.82 -13.48
CA ASP A 233 16.43 9.45 -12.97
C ASP A 233 15.12 8.70 -13.13
N THR A 234 13.99 9.33 -12.80
CA THR A 234 12.64 8.77 -13.06
C THR A 234 12.49 8.43 -14.56
N ARG A 235 12.81 9.39 -15.46
CA ARG A 235 12.70 9.17 -16.91
C ARG A 235 13.56 8.01 -17.41
N ARG A 236 14.71 7.75 -16.78
CA ARG A 236 15.61 6.65 -17.17
C ARG A 236 15.10 5.30 -16.67
N VAL A 237 14.64 5.24 -15.41
CA VAL A 237 14.29 3.97 -14.77
C VAL A 237 12.97 3.39 -15.30
N VAL A 238 12.03 4.23 -15.74
CA VAL A 238 10.71 3.80 -16.23
C VAL A 238 10.72 3.25 -17.65
N VAL A 239 11.80 3.43 -18.41
CA VAL A 239 11.87 2.96 -19.81
C VAL A 239 11.60 1.46 -19.89
N GLY A 240 10.60 1.08 -20.70
CA GLY A 240 10.21 -0.31 -20.90
C GLY A 240 9.65 -1.00 -19.65
N ALA A 241 9.16 -0.25 -18.66
CA ALA A 241 8.44 -0.83 -17.54
C ALA A 241 7.03 -1.27 -17.95
N ASP A 242 6.60 -2.44 -17.48
CA ASP A 242 5.22 -2.89 -17.71
C ASP A 242 4.23 -2.04 -16.92
N LEU A 243 4.52 -1.77 -15.65
CA LEU A 243 3.66 -1.03 -14.74
C LEU A 243 4.46 0.08 -14.03
N LEU A 244 3.94 1.28 -14.06
CA LEU A 244 4.41 2.40 -13.24
C LEU A 244 3.36 2.74 -12.18
N LEU A 245 3.73 2.64 -10.89
CA LEU A 245 3.01 3.28 -9.80
C LEU A 245 3.74 4.57 -9.45
N HIS A 246 3.10 5.71 -9.62
CA HIS A 246 3.69 7.02 -9.34
C HIS A 246 2.80 7.83 -8.42
N ASP A 247 3.41 8.59 -7.48
CA ASP A 247 2.69 9.60 -6.73
C ASP A 247 2.08 10.63 -7.68
N ALA A 248 0.98 11.21 -7.31
CA ALA A 248 0.35 12.18 -8.17
C ALA A 248 -0.40 13.28 -7.40
N LEU A 249 -0.15 14.49 -7.83
CA LEU A 249 -0.79 15.69 -7.31
C LEU A 249 -1.81 16.23 -8.31
N SER A 250 -3.03 16.49 -7.84
CA SER A 250 -4.04 17.21 -8.59
C SER A 250 -3.87 18.72 -8.43
N VAL A 251 -3.14 19.35 -9.34
CA VAL A 251 -2.91 20.81 -9.32
C VAL A 251 -4.20 21.60 -9.15
N PRO A 252 -5.30 21.34 -9.92
CA PRO A 252 -6.53 22.10 -9.76
C PRO A 252 -7.14 21.99 -8.36
N VAL A 253 -7.10 20.79 -7.75
CA VAL A 253 -7.69 20.56 -6.42
C VAL A 253 -6.86 21.25 -5.35
N VAL A 254 -5.53 21.07 -5.36
CA VAL A 254 -4.65 21.65 -4.34
C VAL A 254 -4.63 23.19 -4.43
N THR A 255 -4.60 23.76 -5.65
CA THR A 255 -4.67 25.20 -5.84
C THR A 255 -5.97 25.78 -5.28
N ASN A 256 -7.11 25.16 -5.58
CA ASN A 256 -8.42 25.59 -5.07
C ASN A 256 -8.47 25.50 -3.52
N LEU A 257 -7.90 24.46 -2.92
CA LEU A 257 -7.83 24.34 -1.46
C LEU A 257 -6.93 25.43 -0.84
N ALA A 258 -5.81 25.76 -1.47
CA ALA A 258 -4.91 26.82 -1.01
C ALA A 258 -5.61 28.20 -1.04
N GLU A 259 -6.31 28.51 -2.13
CA GLU A 259 -7.08 29.75 -2.30
C GLU A 259 -8.23 29.84 -1.29
N ALA A 260 -9.04 28.78 -1.16
CA ALA A 260 -10.14 28.74 -0.20
C ALA A 260 -9.65 28.91 1.26
N ALA A 261 -8.49 28.34 1.60
CA ALA A 261 -7.88 28.50 2.90
C ALA A 261 -7.40 29.96 3.12
N ALA A 262 -6.84 30.61 2.08
CA ALA A 262 -6.46 32.02 2.15
C ALA A 262 -7.68 32.93 2.37
N ASP A 263 -8.75 32.73 1.63
CA ASP A 263 -10.01 33.49 1.74
C ASP A 263 -10.66 33.33 3.12
N ALA A 264 -10.50 32.15 3.72
CA ALA A 264 -10.97 31.87 5.09
C ALA A 264 -10.02 32.41 6.18
N GLY A 265 -8.91 33.06 5.83
CA GLY A 265 -7.91 33.57 6.79
C GLY A 265 -7.04 32.48 7.41
N LEU A 266 -7.03 31.25 6.87
CA LEU A 266 -6.26 30.10 7.34
C LEU A 266 -4.86 30.07 6.69
N ALA A 267 -4.07 31.12 6.93
CA ALA A 267 -2.78 31.38 6.26
C ALA A 267 -1.80 30.19 6.34
N ARG A 268 -1.76 29.46 7.47
CA ARG A 268 -0.90 28.27 7.61
C ARG A 268 -1.32 27.16 6.66
N ILE A 269 -2.61 26.87 6.57
CA ILE A 269 -3.14 25.82 5.69
C ILE A 269 -2.91 26.20 4.23
N SER A 270 -3.22 27.46 3.86
CA SER A 270 -2.96 27.96 2.52
C SER A 270 -1.49 27.81 2.11
N LYS A 271 -0.54 28.19 3.03
CA LYS A 271 0.89 28.05 2.77
C LYS A 271 1.31 26.59 2.57
N ILE A 272 0.84 25.67 3.43
CA ILE A 272 1.14 24.23 3.31
C ILE A 272 0.63 23.68 1.98
N MET A 273 -0.62 24.01 1.60
CA MET A 273 -1.17 23.57 0.31
C MET A 273 -0.38 24.11 -0.88
N SER A 274 0.10 25.37 -0.79
CA SER A 274 0.95 25.93 -1.84
C SER A 274 2.32 25.26 -1.92
N ASP A 275 2.93 24.89 -0.79
CA ASP A 275 4.23 24.23 -0.75
C ASP A 275 4.16 22.80 -1.32
N VAL A 276 3.05 22.10 -1.10
CA VAL A 276 2.84 20.72 -1.61
C VAL A 276 2.96 20.67 -3.14
N LEU A 277 2.68 21.76 -3.87
CA LEU A 277 2.81 21.83 -5.33
C LEU A 277 4.26 21.64 -5.81
N ASP A 278 5.26 21.84 -4.96
CA ASP A 278 6.67 21.91 -5.37
C ASP A 278 7.40 20.57 -5.31
N TYR A 279 6.91 19.58 -4.53
CA TYR A 279 7.66 18.36 -4.25
C TYR A 279 6.93 17.05 -4.56
N HIS A 280 5.75 17.14 -5.20
CA HIS A 280 5.02 15.99 -5.79
C HIS A 280 4.82 16.17 -7.29
N ALA A 281 4.79 15.08 -8.04
CA ALA A 281 4.54 15.14 -9.46
C ALA A 281 3.09 15.56 -9.75
N SER A 282 2.90 16.53 -10.64
CA SER A 282 1.56 16.76 -11.16
C SER A 282 1.07 15.56 -11.97
N ALA A 283 -0.21 15.23 -11.88
CA ALA A 283 -0.79 14.15 -12.70
C ALA A 283 -0.47 14.33 -14.20
N ALA A 284 -0.47 15.56 -14.70
CA ALA A 284 -0.12 15.87 -16.07
C ALA A 284 1.33 15.52 -16.43
N SER A 285 2.29 15.79 -15.53
CA SER A 285 3.72 15.46 -15.77
C SER A 285 3.97 13.96 -15.80
N VAL A 286 3.21 13.19 -15.01
CA VAL A 286 3.28 11.72 -15.02
C VAL A 286 2.62 11.14 -16.28
N VAL A 287 1.52 11.74 -16.75
CA VAL A 287 0.92 11.39 -18.05
C VAL A 287 1.93 11.59 -19.19
N GLU A 288 2.61 12.74 -19.22
CA GLU A 288 3.66 13.02 -20.20
C GLU A 288 4.83 12.02 -20.09
N LEU A 289 5.25 11.70 -18.87
CA LEU A 289 6.30 10.69 -18.62
C LEU A 289 5.93 9.35 -19.25
N GLY A 290 4.75 8.84 -18.95
CA GLY A 290 4.31 7.53 -19.42
C GLY A 290 4.13 7.46 -20.94
N GLN A 291 3.64 8.54 -21.56
CA GLN A 291 3.52 8.62 -23.04
C GLN A 291 4.88 8.62 -23.75
N ASN A 292 5.93 9.12 -23.11
CA ASN A 292 7.28 9.21 -23.70
C ASN A 292 8.16 8.00 -23.41
N ALA A 293 7.79 7.12 -22.48
CA ALA A 293 8.66 6.04 -21.97
C ALA A 293 8.20 4.63 -22.37
N ASP A 294 7.18 4.50 -23.22
CA ASP A 294 6.61 3.21 -23.66
C ASP A 294 6.27 2.30 -22.48
N ILE A 295 5.46 2.83 -21.53
CA ILE A 295 5.02 2.11 -20.33
C ILE A 295 3.70 1.41 -20.64
N GLY A 296 3.60 0.13 -20.27
CA GLY A 296 2.40 -0.67 -20.52
C GLY A 296 1.15 -0.12 -19.79
N MET A 297 1.30 0.27 -18.51
CA MET A 297 0.24 0.84 -17.69
C MET A 297 0.78 1.83 -16.67
N VAL A 298 0.02 2.89 -16.39
CA VAL A 298 0.32 3.84 -15.30
C VAL A 298 -0.82 3.82 -14.27
N ALA A 299 -0.48 3.57 -13.03
CA ALA A 299 -1.37 3.67 -11.87
C ALA A 299 -0.88 4.78 -10.94
N PHE A 300 -1.73 5.76 -10.69
CA PHE A 300 -1.42 6.84 -9.75
C PHE A 300 -1.76 6.39 -8.35
N TYR A 301 -0.79 6.40 -7.46
CA TYR A 301 -0.98 6.14 -6.02
C TYR A 301 -0.45 7.32 -5.21
N HIS A 302 -0.46 7.24 -3.88
CA HIS A 302 -0.10 8.39 -3.04
C HIS A 302 -0.76 9.68 -3.55
N LEU A 303 -2.11 9.63 -3.66
CA LEU A 303 -2.89 10.70 -4.30
C LEU A 303 -2.93 11.96 -3.44
N VAL A 304 -2.55 13.09 -4.00
CA VAL A 304 -2.41 14.37 -3.31
C VAL A 304 -3.41 15.42 -3.83
N PRO A 305 -4.52 15.66 -3.10
CA PRO A 305 -5.10 14.79 -2.07
C PRO A 305 -5.85 13.61 -2.67
N ALA A 306 -6.03 12.54 -1.90
CA ALA A 306 -6.91 11.45 -2.32
C ALA A 306 -8.34 11.95 -2.55
N PRO A 307 -9.00 11.59 -3.67
CA PRO A 307 -10.33 12.08 -4.01
C PRO A 307 -11.38 11.62 -2.97
N PRO A 308 -12.13 12.52 -2.34
CA PRO A 308 -13.16 12.15 -1.35
C PRO A 308 -14.48 11.70 -2.01
N ASN A 309 -14.64 11.87 -3.31
CA ASN A 309 -15.82 11.51 -4.08
C ASN A 309 -15.55 11.46 -5.58
N VAL A 310 -16.49 10.87 -6.33
CA VAL A 310 -16.40 10.67 -7.78
C VAL A 310 -16.16 11.98 -8.56
N LEU A 311 -16.70 13.12 -8.12
CA LEU A 311 -16.50 14.39 -8.82
C LEU A 311 -15.02 14.83 -8.76
N VAL A 312 -14.39 14.72 -7.59
CA VAL A 312 -12.97 15.07 -7.45
C VAL A 312 -12.09 14.03 -8.16
N GLU A 313 -12.51 12.76 -8.18
CA GLU A 313 -11.86 11.72 -8.96
C GLU A 313 -11.86 12.05 -10.46
N GLU A 314 -12.99 12.43 -11.03
CA GLU A 314 -13.10 12.88 -12.43
C GLU A 314 -12.23 14.12 -12.72
N ILE A 315 -12.11 15.04 -11.76
CA ILE A 315 -11.20 16.19 -11.90
C ILE A 315 -9.75 15.73 -11.94
N PHE A 316 -9.40 14.77 -11.13
CA PHE A 316 -8.05 14.22 -11.05
C PHE A 316 -7.66 13.50 -12.35
N GLN A 317 -8.59 12.73 -12.92
CA GLN A 317 -8.39 11.90 -14.13
C GLN A 317 -8.49 12.67 -15.46
N ARG A 318 -8.65 13.99 -15.43
CA ARG A 318 -8.78 14.77 -16.68
C ARG A 318 -7.59 14.58 -17.62
N GLY A 319 -7.88 14.08 -18.82
CA GLY A 319 -6.88 13.89 -19.87
C GLY A 319 -6.06 12.60 -19.74
N PHE A 320 -6.44 11.67 -18.87
CA PHE A 320 -5.77 10.38 -18.77
C PHE A 320 -6.00 9.53 -20.03
N PRO A 321 -4.96 8.89 -20.58
CA PRO A 321 -5.10 7.80 -21.54
C PRO A 321 -5.86 6.61 -20.93
N SER A 322 -6.38 5.71 -21.77
CA SER A 322 -7.23 4.58 -21.33
C SER A 322 -6.50 3.50 -20.51
N ASN A 323 -5.18 3.45 -20.59
CA ASN A 323 -4.31 2.57 -19.79
C ASN A 323 -3.75 3.23 -18.52
N TYR A 324 -4.32 4.38 -18.11
CA TYR A 324 -3.97 5.11 -16.90
C TYR A 324 -5.15 5.10 -15.94
N LEU A 325 -4.89 4.94 -14.64
CA LEU A 325 -5.93 4.87 -13.63
C LEU A 325 -5.45 5.41 -12.27
N LEU A 326 -6.39 5.81 -11.42
CA LEU A 326 -6.12 6.02 -10.01
C LEU A 326 -6.14 4.67 -9.30
N ALA A 327 -5.10 4.41 -8.52
CA ALA A 327 -5.04 3.22 -7.69
C ALA A 327 -5.94 3.40 -6.45
N GLU A 328 -6.56 2.31 -6.04
CA GLU A 328 -7.43 2.22 -4.87
C GLU A 328 -6.88 1.16 -3.90
N ASP A 329 -7.12 1.35 -2.63
CA ASP A 329 -6.82 0.34 -1.61
C ASP A 329 -7.45 -1.01 -1.96
N GLY A 330 -6.66 -2.07 -1.90
CA GLY A 330 -7.14 -3.42 -2.23
C GLY A 330 -7.02 -3.81 -3.71
N MET A 331 -6.62 -2.90 -4.58
CA MET A 331 -6.41 -3.18 -6.00
C MET A 331 -5.19 -4.07 -6.22
N TRP A 332 -5.32 -5.01 -7.18
CA TRP A 332 -4.23 -5.86 -7.62
C TRP A 332 -3.88 -5.62 -9.08
N PHE A 333 -2.59 -5.72 -9.35
CA PHE A 333 -2.05 -5.87 -10.70
C PHE A 333 -1.33 -7.22 -10.78
N GLU A 334 -1.72 -8.07 -11.72
CA GLU A 334 -1.03 -9.32 -12.00
C GLU A 334 -0.38 -9.26 -13.38
N LEU A 335 0.92 -9.46 -13.43
CA LEU A 335 1.77 -9.44 -14.61
C LEU A 335 2.29 -10.87 -14.84
N PRO A 336 1.57 -11.72 -15.60
CA PRO A 336 1.98 -13.10 -15.83
C PRO A 336 3.32 -13.18 -16.57
N VAL A 337 4.19 -14.12 -16.17
CA VAL A 337 5.44 -14.38 -16.87
C VAL A 337 5.15 -14.94 -18.26
N GLY A 338 5.92 -14.51 -19.26
CA GLY A 338 5.77 -14.96 -20.64
C GLY A 338 4.56 -14.37 -21.39
N SER A 339 3.95 -13.31 -20.86
CA SER A 339 2.87 -12.55 -21.47
C SER A 339 3.10 -11.06 -21.25
N ASP A 340 2.61 -10.20 -22.14
CA ASP A 340 2.60 -8.74 -21.97
C ASP A 340 1.35 -8.25 -21.25
N ASP A 341 0.43 -9.15 -20.89
CA ASP A 341 -0.82 -8.81 -20.23
C ASP A 341 -0.58 -8.22 -18.81
N ILE A 342 -1.42 -7.27 -18.44
CA ILE A 342 -1.55 -6.75 -17.09
C ILE A 342 -3.01 -6.89 -16.68
N LYS A 343 -3.27 -7.76 -15.72
CA LYS A 343 -4.63 -7.95 -15.19
C LYS A 343 -4.83 -7.02 -14.00
N VAL A 344 -5.84 -6.16 -14.09
CA VAL A 344 -6.25 -5.30 -12.99
C VAL A 344 -7.46 -5.91 -12.29
N ILE A 345 -7.34 -6.16 -10.99
CA ILE A 345 -8.41 -6.70 -10.15
C ILE A 345 -8.76 -5.62 -9.12
N ARG A 346 -9.98 -5.12 -9.18
CA ARG A 346 -10.50 -4.11 -8.23
C ARG A 346 -11.05 -4.76 -6.97
N PRO A 347 -11.06 -4.05 -5.82
CA PRO A 347 -11.58 -4.54 -4.55
C PRO A 347 -13.08 -4.84 -4.57
#